data_0407337dc12c647c059ce6d0dab01f89
#
_entry.id   0407337dc12c647c059ce6d0dab01f89
#
_cell.length_a   1.000
_cell.length_b   1.000
_cell.length_c   1.000
_cell.angle_alpha   90.00
_cell.angle_beta   90.00
_cell.angle_gamma   90.00
#
_symmetry.space_group_name_H-M   'P 1'
#
loop_
_entity.id
_entity.type
_entity.pdbx_description
1 polymer ?
#
loop_
_entity_poly.entity_id
_entity_poly.type
_entity_poly.pdbx_seq_one_letter_code
_entity_poly.pdbx_strand_id
1 'polypeptide(L)'
;MADKSAEKERLFNEWFTKSYDRLRGTLRRYGMLDEDNFHDTYLFVRKQVLVPGKDITDYDAYFVGCYKKAALVKMKRENRYAHPEDDFFLRCGEEAEF
;
A
#
# COMPACT_ATOMS: atom_id res chain seq x y z
N MET A 1 -11.24 -9.73 -27.63
CA MET A 1 -11.08 -10.23 -26.31
C MET A 1 -11.16 -9.13 -25.27
N ALA A 2 -11.94 -9.33 -24.26
CA ALA A 2 -12.07 -8.30 -23.23
C ALA A 2 -10.73 -8.05 -22.57
N ASP A 3 -10.38 -6.80 -22.48
CA ASP A 3 -9.11 -6.43 -21.86
C ASP A 3 -9.32 -6.26 -20.36
N LYS A 4 -9.12 -7.34 -19.66
CA LYS A 4 -9.29 -7.32 -18.21
C LYS A 4 -8.31 -6.38 -17.53
N SER A 5 -7.15 -6.18 -18.16
CA SER A 5 -6.15 -5.26 -17.61
C SER A 5 -6.68 -3.83 -17.59
N ALA A 6 -7.32 -3.41 -18.67
CA ALA A 6 -7.87 -2.05 -18.74
C ALA A 6 -8.96 -1.87 -17.68
N GLU A 7 -9.80 -2.87 -17.50
CA GLU A 7 -10.84 -2.78 -16.50
C GLU A 7 -10.28 -2.76 -15.09
N LYS A 8 -9.30 -3.61 -14.82
CA LYS A 8 -8.64 -3.64 -13.52
C LYS A 8 -7.99 -2.30 -13.22
N GLU A 9 -7.33 -1.73 -14.20
CA GLU A 9 -6.68 -0.44 -14.03
C GLU A 9 -7.70 0.65 -13.73
N ARG A 10 -8.82 0.64 -14.45
CA ARG A 10 -9.87 1.63 -14.23
C ARG A 10 -10.45 1.51 -12.83
N LEU A 11 -10.74 0.30 -12.39
CA LEU A 11 -11.30 0.08 -11.07
C LEU A 11 -10.32 0.49 -9.98
N PHE A 12 -9.06 0.16 -10.15
CA PHE A 12 -8.05 0.53 -9.19
C PHE A 12 -7.90 2.05 -9.11
N ASN A 13 -7.86 2.72 -10.26
CA ASN A 13 -7.71 4.16 -10.28
C ASN A 13 -8.92 4.85 -9.66
N GLU A 14 -10.11 4.34 -9.90
CA GLU A 14 -11.31 4.88 -9.26
C GLU A 14 -11.23 4.75 -7.75
N TRP A 15 -10.83 3.58 -7.28
CA TRP A 15 -10.67 3.37 -5.86
C TRP A 15 -9.61 4.30 -5.28
N PHE A 16 -8.48 4.41 -5.95
CA PHE A 16 -7.38 5.23 -5.46
C PHE A 16 -7.79 6.70 -5.37
N THR A 17 -8.47 7.19 -6.40
CA THR A 17 -8.92 8.57 -6.42
C THR A 17 -9.87 8.85 -5.26
N LYS A 18 -10.81 7.94 -5.03
CA LYS A 18 -11.78 8.12 -3.95
C LYS A 18 -11.15 7.97 -2.57
N SER A 19 -10.12 7.16 -2.47
CA SER A 19 -9.50 6.86 -1.18
C SER A 19 -8.26 7.70 -0.89
N TYR A 20 -7.84 8.52 -1.83
CA TYR A 20 -6.58 9.24 -1.74
C TYR A 20 -6.47 10.04 -0.44
N ASP A 21 -7.45 10.90 -0.19
CA ASP A 21 -7.41 11.76 0.99
C ASP A 21 -7.53 10.95 2.27
N ARG A 22 -8.37 9.94 2.25
CA ARG A 22 -8.56 9.08 3.41
C ARG A 22 -7.28 8.35 3.77
N LEU A 23 -6.62 7.79 2.77
CA LEU A 23 -5.37 7.06 3.00
C LEU A 23 -4.29 7.99 3.54
N ARG A 24 -4.14 9.15 2.92
CA ARG A 24 -3.13 10.10 3.38
C ARG A 24 -3.44 10.59 4.79
N GLY A 25 -4.70 10.85 5.07
CA GLY A 25 -5.10 11.29 6.40
C GLY A 25 -4.82 10.25 7.48
N THR A 26 -5.08 9.00 7.16
CA THR A 26 -4.81 7.91 8.08
C THR A 26 -3.32 7.80 8.36
N LEU A 27 -2.51 7.84 7.32
CA LEU A 27 -1.06 7.74 7.49
C LEU A 27 -0.49 8.92 8.25
N ARG A 28 -1.04 10.11 7.99
CA ARG A 28 -0.60 11.30 8.70
C ARG A 28 -0.93 11.21 10.18
N ARG A 29 -2.08 10.65 10.49
CA ARG A 29 -2.51 10.48 11.89
C ARG A 29 -1.52 9.63 12.67
N TYR A 30 -0.96 8.63 12.04
CA TYR A 30 0.03 7.77 12.67
C TYR A 30 1.45 8.30 12.53
N GLY A 31 1.62 9.47 11.92
CA GLY A 31 2.95 10.03 11.73
C GLY A 31 3.79 9.26 10.73
N MET A 32 3.15 8.58 9.80
CA MET A 32 3.84 7.69 8.87
C MET A 32 3.73 8.12 7.42
N LEU A 33 3.20 9.31 7.17
CA LEU A 33 3.03 9.75 5.79
C LEU A 33 4.36 10.17 5.20
N ASP A 34 4.76 9.49 4.14
CA ASP A 34 5.96 9.76 3.36
C ASP A 34 5.51 9.82 1.91
N GLU A 35 5.59 11.00 1.31
CA GLU A 35 5.06 11.19 -0.05
C GLU A 35 5.75 10.29 -1.05
N ASP A 36 7.07 10.13 -0.94
CA ASP A 36 7.80 9.28 -1.87
C ASP A 36 7.36 7.83 -1.73
N ASN A 37 7.25 7.35 -0.50
CA ASN A 37 6.80 5.99 -0.26
C ASN A 37 5.36 5.79 -0.71
N PHE A 38 4.54 6.80 -0.52
CA PHE A 38 3.14 6.73 -0.95
C PHE A 38 3.05 6.58 -2.46
N HIS A 39 3.82 7.37 -3.18
CA HIS A 39 3.85 7.30 -4.64
C HIS A 39 4.41 5.96 -5.11
N ASP A 40 5.51 5.51 -4.51
CA ASP A 40 6.12 4.25 -4.89
C ASP A 40 5.17 3.08 -4.64
N THR A 41 4.44 3.13 -3.54
CA THR A 41 3.47 2.09 -3.22
C THR A 41 2.35 2.08 -4.26
N TYR A 42 1.90 3.25 -4.66
CA TYR A 42 0.88 3.34 -5.70
C TYR A 42 1.35 2.65 -6.97
N LEU A 43 2.57 2.95 -7.40
CA LEU A 43 3.10 2.35 -8.61
C LEU A 43 3.25 0.85 -8.49
N PHE A 44 3.72 0.39 -7.33
CA PHE A 44 3.90 -1.04 -7.10
C PHE A 44 2.56 -1.77 -7.11
N VAL A 45 1.57 -1.24 -6.38
CA VAL A 45 0.27 -1.89 -6.31
C VAL A 45 -0.42 -1.88 -7.66
N ARG A 46 -0.30 -0.79 -8.39
CA ARG A 46 -0.85 -0.72 -9.73
C ARG A 46 -0.30 -1.83 -10.62
N LYS A 47 1.01 -2.05 -10.52
CA LYS A 47 1.65 -3.13 -11.26
C LYS A 47 1.05 -4.48 -10.87
N GLN A 48 0.86 -4.70 -9.57
CA GLN A 48 0.34 -5.97 -9.09
C GLN A 48 -1.10 -6.20 -9.56
N VAL A 49 -1.89 -5.13 -9.57
CA VAL A 49 -3.27 -5.23 -10.02
C VAL A 49 -3.33 -5.70 -11.47
N LEU A 50 -2.36 -5.31 -12.27
CA LEU A 50 -2.34 -5.64 -13.69
C LEU A 50 -1.72 -6.99 -14.01
N VAL A 51 -1.21 -7.70 -13.01
CA VAL A 51 -0.63 -9.02 -13.25
C VAL A 51 -1.74 -9.99 -13.63
N PRO A 52 -1.59 -10.70 -14.76
CA PRO A 52 -2.60 -11.67 -15.18
C PRO A 52 -2.77 -12.76 -14.14
N GLY A 53 -4.02 -13.10 -13.86
CA GLY A 53 -4.32 -14.15 -12.90
C GLY A 53 -4.24 -13.75 -11.45
N LYS A 54 -3.85 -12.54 -11.17
CA LYS A 54 -3.79 -12.06 -9.79
C LYS A 54 -5.00 -11.17 -9.52
N ASP A 55 -5.86 -11.61 -8.63
CA ASP A 55 -7.07 -10.88 -8.30
C ASP A 55 -6.95 -10.28 -6.92
N ILE A 56 -6.89 -8.97 -6.87
CA ILE A 56 -6.85 -8.23 -5.61
C ILE A 56 -8.25 -7.71 -5.36
N THR A 57 -8.89 -8.23 -4.33
CA THR A 57 -10.27 -7.86 -4.03
C THR A 57 -10.37 -6.74 -3.02
N ASP A 58 -9.36 -6.58 -2.17
CA ASP A 58 -9.35 -5.55 -1.14
C ASP A 58 -8.16 -4.64 -1.38
N TYR A 59 -8.38 -3.59 -2.14
CA TYR A 59 -7.31 -2.66 -2.45
C TYR A 59 -6.79 -1.94 -1.22
N ASP A 60 -7.67 -1.64 -0.26
CA ASP A 60 -7.27 -0.97 0.97
C ASP A 60 -6.23 -1.80 1.73
N ALA A 61 -6.57 -3.05 2.00
CA ALA A 61 -5.68 -3.91 2.77
C ALA A 61 -4.37 -4.12 2.03
N TYR A 62 -4.44 -4.34 0.73
CA TYR A 62 -3.25 -4.60 -0.06
C TYR A 62 -2.34 -3.38 -0.09
N PHE A 63 -2.92 -2.21 -0.36
CA PHE A 63 -2.14 -0.96 -0.45
C PHE A 63 -1.50 -0.63 0.88
N VAL A 64 -2.29 -0.65 1.95
CA VAL A 64 -1.78 -0.29 3.27
C VAL A 64 -0.71 -1.28 3.72
N GLY A 65 -0.92 -2.56 3.44
CA GLY A 65 0.07 -3.57 3.79
C GLY A 65 1.39 -3.36 3.06
N CYS A 66 1.33 -3.08 1.77
CA CYS A 66 2.54 -2.80 0.99
C CYS A 66 3.24 -1.55 1.50
N TYR A 67 2.47 -0.52 1.81
CA TYR A 67 3.03 0.72 2.32
C TYR A 67 3.77 0.48 3.64
N LYS A 68 3.13 -0.22 4.55
CA LYS A 68 3.73 -0.46 5.86
C LYS A 68 4.98 -1.32 5.75
N LYS A 69 4.95 -2.29 4.88
CA LYS A 69 6.11 -3.13 4.65
C LYS A 69 7.29 -2.33 4.13
N ALA A 70 7.03 -1.46 3.15
CA ALA A 70 8.07 -0.62 2.59
C ALA A 70 8.61 0.35 3.64
N ALA A 71 7.74 0.89 4.46
CA ALA A 71 8.15 1.81 5.52
C ALA A 71 9.03 1.10 6.54
N LEU A 72 8.67 -0.13 6.89
CA LEU A 72 9.45 -0.90 7.85
C LEU A 72 10.84 -1.18 7.33
N VAL A 73 10.95 -1.58 6.06
CA VAL A 73 12.24 -1.82 5.44
C VAL A 73 13.10 -0.55 5.45
N LYS A 74 12.48 0.58 5.14
CA LYS A 74 13.18 1.85 5.13
C LYS A 74 13.69 2.21 6.52
N MET A 75 12.88 1.99 7.53
CA MET A 75 13.26 2.29 8.91
C MET A 75 14.45 1.44 9.34
N LYS A 76 14.44 0.17 8.99
CA LYS A 76 15.56 -0.72 9.31
C LYS A 76 16.83 -0.29 8.59
N ARG A 77 16.68 0.11 7.33
CA ARG A 77 17.83 0.53 6.54
C ARG A 77 18.47 1.79 7.09
N GLU A 78 17.63 2.68 7.65
CA GLU A 78 18.12 3.93 8.21
C GLU A 78 18.53 3.81 9.66
N ASN A 79 18.55 2.59 10.18
CA ASN A 79 18.97 2.35 11.57
C ASN A 79 18.05 3.03 12.57
N ARG A 80 16.80 3.13 12.28
CA ARG A 80 15.84 3.68 13.22
C ARG A 80 15.37 2.58 14.15
N TYR A 81 15.24 2.93 15.40
CA TYR A 81 14.91 1.93 16.40
C TYR A 81 13.44 1.80 16.61
N ALA A 82 13.06 0.72 17.30
CA ALA A 82 11.70 0.39 17.56
C ALA A 82 10.98 1.52 18.26
N HIS A 83 9.84 1.86 17.71
CA HIS A 83 8.88 2.74 18.32
C HIS A 83 7.65 1.90 18.62
N PRO A 84 6.73 2.40 19.45
CA PRO A 84 5.46 1.68 19.61
C PRO A 84 4.79 1.37 18.28
N GLU A 85 5.01 2.21 17.29
CA GLU A 85 4.45 1.99 15.96
C GLU A 85 5.04 0.78 15.26
N ASP A 86 6.23 0.37 15.64
CA ASP A 86 6.87 -0.77 15.00
C ASP A 86 6.08 -2.06 15.21
N ASP A 87 5.53 -2.24 16.41
CA ASP A 87 4.68 -3.40 16.66
C ASP A 87 3.47 -3.40 15.75
N PHE A 88 2.92 -2.23 15.53
CA PHE A 88 1.78 -2.09 14.64
C PHE A 88 2.16 -2.50 13.22
N PHE A 89 3.31 -2.03 12.75
CA PHE A 89 3.81 -2.38 11.42
C PHE A 89 4.02 -3.87 11.28
N LEU A 90 4.67 -4.47 12.27
CA LEU A 90 4.97 -5.89 12.21
C LEU A 90 3.69 -6.71 12.16
N ARG A 91 2.72 -6.36 12.97
CA ARG A 91 1.46 -7.06 13.00
C ARG A 91 0.74 -6.95 11.66
N CYS A 92 0.66 -5.76 11.13
CA CYS A 92 0.00 -5.55 9.85
C CYS A 92 0.73 -6.28 8.74
N GLY A 93 2.05 -6.32 8.80
CA GLY A 93 2.84 -7.02 7.82
C GLY A 93 2.55 -8.51 7.81
N GLU A 94 2.38 -9.08 9.00
CA GLU A 94 2.06 -10.49 9.12
C GLU A 94 0.68 -10.81 8.59
N GLU A 95 -0.27 -9.94 8.88
CA GLU A 95 -1.65 -10.16 8.44
C GLU A 95 -1.81 -9.97 6.95
N ALA A 96 -1.02 -9.10 6.38
CA ALA A 96 -1.20 -8.72 4.99
C ALA A 96 -0.77 -9.78 4.01
N GLU A 97 0.19 -10.56 4.30
CA GLU A 97 0.68 -11.65 3.46
C GLU A 97 0.77 -11.31 1.98
N PHE A 98 1.90 -10.98 1.50
CA PHE A 98 2.09 -10.70 0.08
C PHE A 98 2.81 -11.80 -0.64
#